data_b5aec1707fb944c1af7a27b5d6c1efad
#
_entry.id   b5aec1707fb944c1af7a27b5d6c1efad
#
_cell.length_a   1.000
_cell.length_b   1.000
_cell.length_c   1.000
_cell.angle_alpha   90.00
_cell.angle_beta   90.00
_cell.angle_gamma   90.00
#
_symmetry.space_group_name_H-M   'P 1'
#
loop_
_entity.id
_entity.type
_entity.pdbx_description
1 polymer ?
#
loop_
_entity_poly.entity_id
_entity_poly.type
_entity_poly.pdbx_seq_one_letter_code
_entity_poly.pdbx_strand_id
1 'polypeptide(L)'
;MPKHLYSKTEQACMDVPQMEENKMAKYRKLSRTSDQRKALLRNQVTNLLYHGKIVTTEAKAKEIRKIAESLIAMAVREKDNFETVTVTAKVARKDADGKRVKEVVDGKKVTVYDEVQKEITKDAPSRLHARRQMAKVSILLKKYLQKVLAERKIPKTSI
;
A
#
# COMPACT_ATOMS: atom_id res chain seq x y z
N MET A 1 -22.99 -15.96 57.45
CA MET A 1 -22.48 -15.58 56.15
C MET A 1 -21.09 -16.17 56.02
N PRO A 2 -20.85 -17.30 55.25
CA PRO A 2 -19.52 -17.89 55.14
C PRO A 2 -18.66 -17.05 54.19
N LYS A 3 -17.45 -16.71 54.66
CA LYS A 3 -16.41 -16.05 53.87
C LYS A 3 -15.87 -17.05 52.85
N HIS A 4 -16.04 -16.77 51.61
CA HIS A 4 -15.50 -17.56 50.50
C HIS A 4 -13.95 -17.51 50.56
N LEU A 5 -13.36 -18.62 50.97
CA LEU A 5 -11.92 -18.85 50.91
C LEU A 5 -11.57 -19.17 49.46
N TYR A 6 -11.03 -18.22 48.75
CA TYR A 6 -10.39 -18.46 47.45
C TYR A 6 -9.21 -19.42 47.65
N SER A 7 -9.16 -20.45 46.84
CA SER A 7 -8.09 -21.48 46.91
C SER A 7 -6.76 -20.86 46.53
N LYS A 8 -5.67 -21.28 47.19
CA LYS A 8 -4.29 -20.83 46.93
C LYS A 8 -3.82 -21.01 45.48
N THR A 9 -4.51 -21.79 44.69
CA THR A 9 -4.22 -22.02 43.26
C THR A 9 -4.69 -20.87 42.35
N GLU A 10 -5.71 -20.12 42.75
CA GLU A 10 -6.17 -18.94 41.95
C GLU A 10 -5.30 -17.70 42.20
N GLN A 11 -4.64 -17.61 43.34
CA GLN A 11 -3.75 -16.49 43.63
C GLN A 11 -2.41 -16.59 42.89
N ALA A 12 -1.98 -17.77 42.51
CA ALA A 12 -0.74 -17.98 41.73
C ALA A 12 -0.84 -17.49 40.26
N CYS A 13 -2.05 -17.26 39.75
CA CYS A 13 -2.23 -16.72 38.40
C CYS A 13 -2.21 -15.19 38.34
N MET A 14 -2.21 -14.48 39.48
CA MET A 14 -2.19 -13.01 39.49
C MET A 14 -0.80 -12.40 39.65
N ASP A 15 0.20 -13.21 40.03
CA ASP A 15 1.60 -12.77 40.11
C ASP A 15 2.34 -13.11 38.81
N VAL A 16 1.80 -12.68 37.69
CA VAL A 16 2.63 -12.47 36.49
C VAL A 16 3.52 -11.28 36.83
N PRO A 17 4.85 -11.47 36.98
CA PRO A 17 5.74 -10.34 37.15
C PRO A 17 5.48 -9.42 35.98
N GLN A 18 4.97 -8.22 36.27
CA GLN A 18 4.93 -7.14 35.29
C GLN A 18 6.39 -6.94 34.92
N MET A 19 6.84 -7.59 33.85
CA MET A 19 8.04 -7.19 33.14
C MET A 19 7.81 -5.70 32.87
N GLU A 20 8.44 -4.86 33.68
CA GLU A 20 8.65 -3.49 33.35
C GLU A 20 9.23 -3.53 31.94
N GLU A 21 8.37 -3.30 30.96
CA GLU A 21 8.82 -3.04 29.60
C GLU A 21 9.75 -1.84 29.76
N ASN A 22 11.05 -2.13 29.83
CA ASN A 22 12.10 -1.15 29.63
C ASN A 22 11.73 -0.44 28.33
N LYS A 23 11.01 0.66 28.47
CA LYS A 23 10.66 1.58 27.37
C LYS A 23 11.94 2.23 26.87
N MET A 24 12.92 1.44 26.50
CA MET A 24 13.99 1.89 25.65
C MET A 24 13.33 2.44 24.41
N ALA A 25 13.55 3.73 24.15
CA ALA A 25 12.94 4.42 23.04
C ALA A 25 13.11 3.58 21.78
N LYS A 26 12.03 2.94 21.30
CA LYS A 26 12.01 1.98 20.18
C LYS A 26 12.67 2.54 18.91
N TYR A 27 12.80 3.88 18.85
CA TYR A 27 13.30 4.62 17.70
C TYR A 27 14.33 5.67 18.11
N ARG A 28 15.39 5.80 17.33
CA ARG A 28 16.41 6.85 17.52
C ARG A 28 15.82 8.22 17.19
N LYS A 29 16.09 9.21 18.03
CA LYS A 29 15.64 10.60 17.80
C LYS A 29 16.39 11.28 16.64
N LEU A 30 17.61 10.85 16.32
CA LEU A 30 18.48 11.40 15.27
C LEU A 30 18.76 12.91 15.44
N SER A 31 18.78 13.39 16.70
CA SER A 31 18.98 14.80 17.07
C SER A 31 17.99 15.75 16.35
N ARG A 32 16.75 15.32 16.16
CA ARG A 32 15.71 16.08 15.45
C ARG A 32 14.40 16.08 16.21
N THR A 33 13.57 17.09 15.95
CA THR A 33 12.18 17.11 16.41
C THR A 33 11.38 15.99 15.72
N SER A 34 10.25 15.61 16.27
CA SER A 34 9.41 14.52 15.75
C SER A 34 9.08 14.70 14.27
N ASP A 35 8.69 15.90 13.86
CA ASP A 35 8.25 16.18 12.49
C ASP A 35 9.43 16.22 11.51
N GLN A 36 10.53 16.84 11.90
CA GLN A 36 11.76 16.82 11.11
C GLN A 36 12.31 15.40 10.92
N ARG A 37 12.23 14.57 11.98
CA ARG A 37 12.62 13.17 11.91
C ARG A 37 11.74 12.39 10.93
N LYS A 38 10.41 12.54 11.01
CA LYS A 38 9.47 11.90 10.07
C LYS A 38 9.75 12.32 8.63
N ALA A 39 9.96 13.61 8.38
CA ALA A 39 10.25 14.14 7.06
C ALA A 39 11.57 13.57 6.50
N LEU A 40 12.63 13.55 7.31
CA LEU A 40 13.93 12.98 6.95
C LEU A 40 13.81 11.50 6.54
N LEU A 41 13.18 10.67 7.40
CA LEU A 41 13.07 9.23 7.14
C LEU A 41 12.21 8.96 5.90
N ARG A 42 11.10 9.67 5.70
CA ARG A 42 10.28 9.56 4.49
C ARG A 42 11.07 9.86 3.23
N ASN A 43 11.83 10.96 3.24
CA ASN A 43 12.64 11.35 2.09
C ASN A 43 13.71 10.29 1.77
N GLN A 44 14.43 9.81 2.78
CA GLN A 44 15.49 8.82 2.58
C GLN A 44 14.93 7.44 2.14
N VAL A 45 13.79 7.00 2.70
CA VAL A 45 13.12 5.78 2.22
C VAL A 45 12.66 5.93 0.77
N THR A 46 12.11 7.09 0.41
CA THR A 46 11.70 7.37 -0.97
C THR A 46 12.89 7.30 -1.91
N ASN A 47 14.01 7.93 -1.56
CA ASN A 47 15.24 7.91 -2.38
C ASN A 47 15.81 6.51 -2.47
N LEU A 48 15.83 5.73 -1.38
CA LEU A 48 16.29 4.34 -1.40
C LEU A 48 15.47 3.49 -2.36
N LEU A 49 14.14 3.58 -2.30
CA LEU A 49 13.26 2.82 -3.17
C LEU A 49 13.29 3.28 -4.63
N TYR A 50 13.58 4.56 -4.87
CA TYR A 50 13.68 5.13 -6.21
C TYR A 50 15.00 4.81 -6.91
N HIS A 51 16.12 5.00 -6.24
CA HIS A 51 17.46 4.84 -6.81
C HIS A 51 18.07 3.44 -6.57
N GLY A 52 17.46 2.63 -5.68
CA GLY A 52 17.97 1.31 -5.29
C GLY A 52 19.10 1.34 -4.26
N LYS A 53 19.83 2.45 -4.14
CA LYS A 53 20.92 2.66 -3.17
C LYS A 53 20.98 4.10 -2.69
N ILE A 54 21.40 4.29 -1.44
CA ILE A 54 21.69 5.60 -0.85
C ILE A 54 22.96 5.55 -0.02
N VAL A 55 23.65 6.68 0.09
CA VAL A 55 24.78 6.87 1.02
C VAL A 55 24.28 7.70 2.19
N THR A 56 24.40 7.17 3.41
CA THR A 56 23.90 7.82 4.62
C THR A 56 24.67 7.34 5.85
N THR A 57 24.42 7.96 7.01
CA THR A 57 25.05 7.54 8.26
C THR A 57 24.44 6.23 8.76
N GLU A 58 25.22 5.39 9.47
CA GLU A 58 24.79 4.10 10.01
C GLU A 58 23.53 4.23 10.87
N ALA A 59 23.44 5.25 11.72
CA ALA A 59 22.27 5.48 12.57
C ALA A 59 20.99 5.70 11.77
N LYS A 60 21.04 6.45 10.66
CA LYS A 60 19.91 6.66 9.76
C LYS A 60 19.59 5.38 8.97
N ALA A 61 20.62 4.68 8.49
CA ALA A 61 20.45 3.43 7.74
C ALA A 61 19.68 2.38 8.55
N LYS A 62 20.02 2.19 9.84
CA LYS A 62 19.31 1.27 10.73
C LYS A 62 17.83 1.60 10.91
N GLU A 63 17.46 2.89 10.94
CA GLU A 63 16.05 3.31 11.03
C GLU A 63 15.31 3.16 9.69
N ILE A 64 15.95 3.52 8.57
CA ILE A 64 15.37 3.42 7.22
C ILE A 64 15.08 1.97 6.86
N ARG A 65 15.99 1.04 7.19
CA ARG A 65 15.85 -0.38 6.92
C ARG A 65 14.51 -0.93 7.40
N LYS A 66 14.16 -0.69 8.66
CA LYS A 66 12.89 -1.17 9.25
C LYS A 66 11.66 -0.70 8.47
N ILE A 67 11.67 0.59 8.06
CA ILE A 67 10.55 1.18 7.32
C ILE A 67 10.49 0.60 5.90
N ALA A 68 11.63 0.52 5.22
CA ALA A 68 11.70 -0.01 3.86
C ALA A 68 11.28 -1.48 3.79
N GLU A 69 11.76 -2.34 4.70
CA GLU A 69 11.36 -3.75 4.81
C GLU A 69 9.85 -3.91 5.03
N SER A 70 9.26 -3.10 5.91
CA SER A 70 7.81 -3.12 6.15
C SER A 70 7.01 -2.76 4.89
N LEU A 71 7.46 -1.76 4.13
CA LEU A 71 6.80 -1.35 2.88
C LEU A 71 6.92 -2.41 1.80
N ILE A 72 8.11 -3.02 1.66
CA ILE A 72 8.35 -4.10 0.69
C ILE A 72 7.51 -5.33 1.03
N ALA A 73 7.47 -5.75 2.29
CA ALA A 73 6.67 -6.88 2.74
C ALA A 73 5.17 -6.67 2.45
N MET A 74 4.67 -5.44 2.69
CA MET A 74 3.29 -5.08 2.37
C MET A 74 3.03 -5.13 0.86
N ALA A 75 3.95 -4.63 0.04
CA ALA A 75 3.84 -4.64 -1.41
C ALA A 75 3.85 -6.08 -1.99
N VAL A 76 4.72 -6.94 -1.46
CA VAL A 76 4.83 -8.35 -1.88
C VAL A 76 3.57 -9.14 -1.53
N ARG A 77 3.02 -8.94 -0.33
CA ARG A 77 1.80 -9.61 0.12
C ARG A 77 0.60 -9.33 -0.78
N GLU A 78 0.45 -8.07 -1.19
CA GLU A 78 -0.72 -7.60 -1.91
C GLU A 78 -0.50 -7.52 -3.45
N LYS A 79 0.62 -8.03 -3.94
CA LYS A 79 1.01 -7.90 -5.35
C LYS A 79 -0.05 -8.42 -6.31
N ASP A 80 -0.56 -9.61 -6.06
CA ASP A 80 -1.47 -10.33 -6.97
C ASP A 80 -2.94 -10.32 -6.47
N ASN A 81 -3.24 -9.53 -5.44
CA ASN A 81 -4.56 -9.46 -4.83
C ASN A 81 -5.47 -8.49 -5.60
N PHE A 82 -5.96 -8.92 -6.75
CA PHE A 82 -6.93 -8.20 -7.58
C PHE A 82 -7.99 -9.17 -8.12
N GLU A 83 -9.16 -8.64 -8.43
CA GLU A 83 -10.29 -9.38 -8.99
C GLU A 83 -10.61 -8.89 -10.39
N THR A 84 -10.92 -9.80 -11.32
CA THR A 84 -11.44 -9.46 -12.64
C THR A 84 -12.95 -9.34 -12.55
N VAL A 85 -13.48 -8.17 -12.89
CA VAL A 85 -14.91 -7.91 -12.88
C VAL A 85 -15.35 -7.45 -14.26
N THR A 86 -16.43 -8.06 -14.76
CA THR A 86 -17.07 -7.60 -15.99
C THR A 86 -17.91 -6.35 -15.68
N VAL A 87 -17.64 -5.27 -16.40
CA VAL A 87 -18.38 -4.00 -16.24
C VAL A 87 -18.93 -3.59 -17.61
N THR A 88 -20.19 -3.20 -17.63
CA THR A 88 -20.79 -2.58 -18.82
C THR A 88 -20.21 -1.20 -19.02
N ALA A 89 -19.48 -1.00 -20.11
CA ALA A 89 -18.89 0.27 -20.49
C ALA A 89 -19.64 0.84 -21.70
N LYS A 90 -20.00 2.12 -21.63
CA LYS A 90 -20.56 2.86 -22.77
C LYS A 90 -19.43 3.24 -23.70
N VAL A 91 -19.39 2.65 -24.87
CA VAL A 91 -18.41 2.93 -25.91
C VAL A 91 -19.09 3.67 -27.05
N ALA A 92 -18.54 4.81 -27.48
CA ALA A 92 -19.09 5.56 -28.59
C ALA A 92 -19.02 4.71 -29.86
N ARG A 93 -20.18 4.51 -30.54
CA ARG A 93 -20.26 3.83 -31.83
C ARG A 93 -19.41 4.57 -32.85
N LYS A 94 -18.61 3.81 -33.62
CA LYS A 94 -17.75 4.33 -34.68
C LYS A 94 -18.24 3.80 -36.04
N ASP A 95 -18.21 4.67 -37.05
CA ASP A 95 -18.41 4.30 -38.43
C ASP A 95 -17.21 3.55 -39.02
N ALA A 96 -17.35 3.07 -40.25
CA ALA A 96 -16.28 2.40 -41.00
C ALA A 96 -15.01 3.27 -41.10
N ASP A 97 -15.17 4.59 -41.14
CA ASP A 97 -14.08 5.57 -41.19
C ASP A 97 -13.48 5.90 -39.81
N GLY A 98 -13.90 5.23 -38.73
CA GLY A 98 -13.44 5.46 -37.36
C GLY A 98 -14.00 6.73 -36.69
N LYS A 99 -14.90 7.45 -37.33
CA LYS A 99 -15.56 8.63 -36.78
C LYS A 99 -16.71 8.22 -35.85
N ARG A 100 -16.98 9.07 -34.83
CA ARG A 100 -18.09 8.81 -33.89
C ARG A 100 -19.42 9.07 -34.55
N VAL A 101 -20.32 8.08 -34.52
CA VAL A 101 -21.70 8.23 -34.98
C VAL A 101 -22.45 9.21 -34.11
N LYS A 102 -23.14 10.17 -34.74
CA LYS A 102 -23.96 11.18 -34.08
C LYS A 102 -25.37 11.13 -34.66
N GLU A 103 -26.36 11.06 -33.79
CA GLU A 103 -27.76 11.17 -34.12
C GLU A 103 -28.29 12.53 -33.71
N VAL A 104 -29.25 13.06 -34.47
CA VAL A 104 -29.91 14.33 -34.17
C VAL A 104 -31.18 14.02 -33.37
N VAL A 105 -31.16 14.33 -32.07
CA VAL A 105 -32.32 14.26 -31.18
C VAL A 105 -32.68 15.69 -30.77
N ASP A 106 -33.92 16.07 -30.97
CA ASP A 106 -34.44 17.41 -30.66
C ASP A 106 -33.57 18.55 -31.22
N GLY A 107 -33.07 18.40 -32.46
CA GLY A 107 -32.23 19.40 -33.12
C GLY A 107 -30.80 19.50 -32.61
N LYS A 108 -30.39 18.65 -31.64
CA LYS A 108 -29.04 18.57 -31.11
C LYS A 108 -28.34 17.30 -31.55
N LYS A 109 -27.07 17.38 -31.97
CA LYS A 109 -26.24 16.25 -32.33
C LYS A 109 -25.74 15.51 -31.07
N VAL A 110 -26.25 14.31 -30.82
CA VAL A 110 -25.90 13.48 -29.68
C VAL A 110 -25.06 12.30 -30.19
N THR A 111 -23.99 11.93 -29.43
CA THR A 111 -23.18 10.77 -29.78
C THR A 111 -23.88 9.48 -29.32
N VAL A 112 -23.98 8.49 -30.21
CA VAL A 112 -24.56 7.19 -29.90
C VAL A 112 -23.53 6.34 -29.16
N TYR A 113 -23.96 5.67 -28.07
CA TYR A 113 -23.12 4.79 -27.28
C TYR A 113 -23.70 3.39 -27.28
N ASP A 114 -22.85 2.39 -27.51
CA ASP A 114 -23.17 1.00 -27.32
C ASP A 114 -22.69 0.52 -25.96
N GLU A 115 -23.47 -0.33 -25.30
CA GLU A 115 -23.08 -0.96 -24.06
C GLU A 115 -22.30 -2.24 -24.36
N VAL A 116 -21.00 -2.22 -24.02
CA VAL A 116 -20.11 -3.35 -24.25
C VAL A 116 -19.61 -3.84 -22.87
N GLN A 117 -19.66 -5.15 -22.69
CA GLN A 117 -19.07 -5.77 -21.49
C GLN A 117 -17.54 -5.77 -21.63
N LYS A 118 -16.86 -5.18 -20.65
CA LYS A 118 -15.40 -5.18 -20.56
C LYS A 118 -14.95 -5.81 -19.26
N GLU A 119 -13.96 -6.66 -19.34
CA GLU A 119 -13.27 -7.17 -18.18
C GLU A 119 -12.29 -6.11 -17.67
N ILE A 120 -12.46 -5.71 -16.43
CA ILE A 120 -11.60 -4.74 -15.75
C ILE A 120 -11.04 -5.40 -14.49
N THR A 121 -9.73 -5.27 -14.29
CA THR A 121 -9.09 -5.67 -13.05
C THR A 121 -9.35 -4.62 -11.96
N LYS A 122 -9.99 -5.02 -10.88
CA LYS A 122 -10.19 -4.17 -9.70
C LYS A 122 -9.25 -4.59 -8.58
N ASP A 123 -8.65 -3.62 -7.92
CA ASP A 123 -7.87 -3.87 -6.71
C ASP A 123 -8.81 -4.37 -5.58
N ALA A 124 -8.46 -5.46 -4.92
CA ALA A 124 -9.14 -5.88 -3.70
C ALA A 124 -9.04 -4.80 -2.62
N PRO A 125 -9.98 -4.72 -1.67
CA PRO A 125 -9.97 -3.70 -0.62
C PRO A 125 -8.67 -3.66 0.20
N SER A 126 -8.08 -4.82 0.51
CA SER A 126 -6.80 -4.92 1.23
C SER A 126 -5.64 -4.35 0.41
N ARG A 127 -5.59 -4.63 -0.90
CA ARG A 127 -4.60 -4.07 -1.81
C ARG A 127 -4.70 -2.55 -1.90
N LEU A 128 -5.92 -2.03 -1.99
CA LEU A 128 -6.15 -0.58 -1.99
C LEU A 128 -5.71 0.06 -0.68
N HIS A 129 -5.98 -0.60 0.47
CA HIS A 129 -5.51 -0.15 1.78
C HIS A 129 -3.98 -0.13 1.85
N ALA A 130 -3.32 -1.20 1.44
CA ALA A 130 -1.85 -1.27 1.39
C ALA A 130 -1.25 -0.14 0.55
N ARG A 131 -1.79 0.13 -0.64
CA ARG A 131 -1.36 1.24 -1.50
C ARG A 131 -1.50 2.60 -0.80
N ARG A 132 -2.60 2.81 -0.06
CA ARG A 132 -2.81 4.05 0.72
C ARG A 132 -1.80 4.17 1.86
N GLN A 133 -1.48 3.07 2.55
CA GLN A 133 -0.46 3.08 3.63
C GLN A 133 0.94 3.38 3.06
N MET A 134 1.32 2.73 1.97
CA MET A 134 2.59 3.01 1.30
C MET A 134 2.69 4.47 0.83
N ALA A 135 1.62 5.04 0.31
CA ALA A 135 1.57 6.44 -0.13
C ALA A 135 1.75 7.45 1.01
N LYS A 136 1.41 7.10 2.27
CA LYS A 136 1.66 7.96 3.44
C LYS A 136 3.15 8.15 3.71
N VAL A 137 3.96 7.17 3.39
CA VAL A 137 5.42 7.22 3.60
C VAL A 137 6.12 7.82 2.40
N SER A 138 5.69 7.52 1.19
CA SER A 138 6.34 7.93 -0.03
C SER A 138 5.38 8.58 -1.02
N ILE A 139 5.50 9.90 -1.15
CA ILE A 139 4.66 10.69 -2.07
C ILE A 139 4.99 10.37 -3.54
N LEU A 140 6.25 10.11 -3.86
CA LEU A 140 6.71 9.79 -5.21
C LEU A 140 6.49 8.32 -5.60
N LEU A 141 6.30 7.45 -4.62
CA LEU A 141 6.15 6.01 -4.84
C LEU A 141 4.88 5.65 -5.61
N LYS A 142 3.88 6.50 -5.63
CA LYS A 142 2.63 6.28 -6.36
C LYS A 142 2.89 6.05 -7.87
N LYS A 143 3.80 6.80 -8.47
CA LYS A 143 4.19 6.61 -9.87
C LYS A 143 5.20 5.46 -10.04
N TYR A 144 6.13 5.30 -9.11
CA TYR A 144 7.20 4.31 -9.19
C TYR A 144 6.74 2.89 -8.89
N LEU A 145 5.89 2.69 -7.89
CA LEU A 145 5.29 1.36 -7.64
C LEU A 145 4.42 0.90 -8.80
N GLN A 146 3.71 1.80 -9.46
CA GLN A 146 3.01 1.46 -10.70
C GLN A 146 3.99 1.04 -11.79
N LYS A 147 5.13 1.72 -11.93
CA LYS A 147 6.16 1.40 -12.91
C LYS A 147 6.87 0.08 -12.58
N VAL A 148 7.33 -0.11 -11.35
CA VAL A 148 7.99 -1.35 -10.89
C VAL A 148 7.07 -2.56 -10.93
N LEU A 149 5.78 -2.39 -10.61
CA LEU A 149 4.80 -3.47 -10.74
C LEU A 149 4.46 -3.79 -12.21
N ALA A 150 4.58 -2.80 -13.11
CA ALA A 150 4.37 -2.99 -14.55
C ALA A 150 5.61 -3.58 -15.24
N GLU A 151 6.83 -3.19 -14.84
CA GLU A 151 8.09 -3.57 -15.49
C GLU A 151 8.70 -4.88 -14.97
N ARG A 152 8.30 -5.40 -13.80
CA ARG A 152 8.72 -6.73 -13.35
C ARG A 152 7.96 -7.84 -14.10
N LYS A 153 8.24 -8.00 -15.37
CA LYS A 153 8.28 -9.32 -16.00
C LYS A 153 9.47 -10.06 -15.35
N ILE A 154 9.17 -10.86 -14.33
CA ILE A 154 10.13 -11.80 -13.78
C ILE A 154 10.54 -12.70 -14.94
N PRO A 155 11.82 -12.76 -15.33
CA PRO A 155 12.24 -13.76 -16.30
C PRO A 155 11.87 -15.13 -15.69
N LYS A 156 11.03 -15.89 -16.39
CA LYS A 156 10.81 -17.30 -16.08
C LYS A 156 12.16 -17.97 -16.28
N THR A 157 12.88 -18.20 -15.21
CA THR A 157 14.02 -19.12 -15.21
C THR A 157 13.44 -20.48 -15.59
N SER A 158 13.66 -20.88 -16.84
CA SER A 158 13.51 -22.25 -17.29
C SER A 158 14.51 -23.09 -16.50
N ILE A 159 14.00 -24.00 -15.70
CA ILE A 159 14.71 -25.16 -15.17
C ILE A 159 14.55 -26.27 -16.20
#